data_efc536d615432e21d1184deb05eee138
#
_entry.id   efc536d615432e21d1184deb05eee138
#
_cell.length_a   1.000
_cell.length_b   1.000
_cell.length_c   1.000
_cell.angle_alpha   90.00
_cell.angle_beta   90.00
_cell.angle_gamma   90.00
#
_symmetry.space_group_name_H-M   'P 1'
#
loop_
_entity.id
_entity.type
_entity.pdbx_description
1 polymer ?
#
loop_
_entity_poly.entity_id
_entity_poly.type
_entity_poly.pdbx_seq_one_letter_code
_entity_poly.pdbx_strand_id
1 'polypeptide(L)'
;MKKLVSISVSLILALVLGSMLASDLYIPVEQERPLAIVRRFKPDVLLANGDKKFELDLTENLGEQLFSGDTLSTNDKGYALVIFMDNTIAKVKPESMLIVRGESLSDSKISDRRINLETGEIFMEVEPIGSGTFEVATSRSLASVKGTKFGTKAYGYIWVQEGQVDVTATTSGQTVSLFEKMFAEVDQSGNNIDSGTLSDEEITALDEGYDELDEDLIERTIILRFRDANGQIREIPINIFEKGN
;
A
#
# COMPACT_ATOMS: atom_id res chain seq x y z
N MET A 1 34.56 -62.28 23.67
CA MET A 1 34.89 -61.22 22.68
C MET A 1 33.73 -60.85 21.72
N LYS A 2 32.91 -61.82 21.23
CA LYS A 2 31.79 -61.50 20.27
C LYS A 2 30.62 -60.68 20.89
N LYS A 3 30.33 -60.75 22.18
CA LYS A 3 29.25 -59.99 22.84
C LYS A 3 29.57 -58.51 23.06
N LEU A 4 30.84 -58.16 23.30
CA LEU A 4 31.26 -56.74 23.48
C LEU A 4 31.24 -55.92 22.15
N VAL A 5 31.52 -56.56 21.03
CA VAL A 5 31.45 -55.89 19.71
C VAL A 5 30.03 -55.59 19.30
N SER A 6 29.05 -56.48 19.65
CA SER A 6 27.64 -56.28 19.32
C SER A 6 27.00 -55.12 20.09
N ILE A 7 27.40 -54.87 21.35
CA ILE A 7 26.90 -53.74 22.16
C ILE A 7 27.43 -52.37 21.62
N SER A 8 28.70 -52.33 21.21
CA SER A 8 29.29 -51.12 20.68
C SER A 8 28.69 -50.68 19.31
N VAL A 9 28.38 -51.66 18.44
CA VAL A 9 27.74 -51.39 17.14
C VAL A 9 26.30 -50.89 17.32
N SER A 10 25.55 -51.47 18.26
CA SER A 10 24.18 -51.02 18.56
C SER A 10 24.15 -49.61 19.17
N LEU A 11 25.13 -49.24 19.99
CA LEU A 11 25.24 -47.93 20.59
C LEU A 11 25.57 -46.84 19.54
N ILE A 12 26.49 -47.15 18.61
CA ILE A 12 26.87 -46.27 17.52
C ILE A 12 25.69 -46.07 16.54
N LEU A 13 24.94 -47.16 16.25
CA LEU A 13 23.78 -47.07 15.38
C LEU A 13 22.65 -46.21 15.99
N ALA A 14 22.42 -46.31 17.31
CA ALA A 14 21.47 -45.46 18.02
C ALA A 14 21.89 -43.98 18.05
N LEU A 15 23.20 -43.69 18.16
CA LEU A 15 23.75 -42.34 18.10
C LEU A 15 23.62 -41.71 16.68
N VAL A 16 23.81 -42.50 15.63
CA VAL A 16 23.63 -42.03 14.24
C VAL A 16 22.15 -41.85 13.89
N LEU A 17 21.26 -42.72 14.34
CA LEU A 17 19.82 -42.51 14.19
C LEU A 17 19.30 -41.30 14.98
N GLY A 18 19.83 -41.06 16.16
CA GLY A 18 19.47 -39.88 16.98
C GLY A 18 19.88 -38.54 16.33
N SER A 19 20.99 -38.53 15.62
CA SER A 19 21.46 -37.33 14.90
C SER A 19 20.69 -37.06 13.60
N MET A 20 20.05 -38.08 13.00
CA MET A 20 19.20 -37.88 11.81
C MET A 20 17.78 -37.38 12.14
N LEU A 21 17.34 -37.50 13.38
CA LEU A 21 16.02 -37.01 13.82
C LEU A 21 16.06 -35.54 14.31
N ALA A 22 17.25 -34.96 14.46
CA ALA A 22 17.46 -33.56 14.80
C ALA A 22 17.77 -32.68 13.57
N SER A 23 17.21 -33.00 12.42
CA SER A 23 17.06 -32.00 11.38
C SER A 23 15.96 -31.05 11.88
N ASP A 24 16.37 -29.98 12.54
CA ASP A 24 15.51 -28.83 12.78
C ASP A 24 14.78 -28.56 11.47
N LEU A 25 13.46 -28.73 11.51
CA LEU A 25 12.57 -28.23 10.48
C LEU A 25 12.75 -26.71 10.47
N TYR A 26 13.78 -26.24 9.75
CA TYR A 26 13.92 -24.84 9.42
C TYR A 26 12.72 -24.49 8.51
N ILE A 27 11.62 -24.09 9.16
CA ILE A 27 10.52 -23.44 8.47
C ILE A 27 11.05 -22.05 8.17
N PRO A 28 11.36 -21.71 6.90
CA PRO A 28 11.72 -20.35 6.59
C PRO A 28 10.55 -19.48 7.02
N VAL A 29 10.78 -18.59 7.96
CA VAL A 29 9.83 -17.52 8.26
C VAL A 29 9.80 -16.69 7.00
N GLU A 30 8.74 -16.81 6.22
CA GLU A 30 8.50 -15.96 5.07
C GLU A 30 8.44 -14.52 5.60
N GLN A 31 9.48 -13.75 5.30
CA GLN A 31 9.55 -12.37 5.74
C GLN A 31 8.49 -11.60 4.98
N GLU A 32 7.47 -11.16 5.68
CA GLU A 32 6.41 -10.33 5.10
C GLU A 32 7.04 -9.07 4.49
N ARG A 33 6.65 -8.77 3.26
CA ARG A 33 7.18 -7.62 2.52
C ARG A 33 6.20 -6.46 2.63
N PRO A 34 6.70 -5.24 2.78
CA PRO A 34 5.83 -4.07 2.81
C PRO A 34 5.11 -3.89 1.46
N LEU A 35 3.87 -3.42 1.53
CA LEU A 35 3.08 -3.04 0.35
C LEU A 35 3.29 -1.57 -0.01
N ALA A 36 3.51 -0.74 1.00
CA ALA A 36 3.63 0.70 0.86
C ALA A 36 4.48 1.29 1.99
N ILE A 37 4.79 2.58 1.87
CA ILE A 37 5.41 3.38 2.93
C ILE A 37 4.59 4.65 3.17
N VAL A 38 4.55 5.13 4.41
CA VAL A 38 4.06 6.47 4.72
C VAL A 38 5.18 7.45 4.42
N ARG A 39 5.11 8.07 3.25
CA ARG A 39 6.17 8.96 2.74
C ARG A 39 6.19 10.30 3.43
N ARG A 40 5.00 10.83 3.72
CA ARG A 40 4.78 12.12 4.37
C ARG A 40 3.48 12.07 5.16
N PHE A 41 3.41 12.84 6.21
CA PHE A 41 2.16 13.05 6.93
C PHE A 41 2.21 14.39 7.68
N LYS A 42 1.04 14.94 7.98
CA LYS A 42 0.85 15.97 9.00
C LYS A 42 0.52 15.30 10.33
N PRO A 43 0.79 15.90 11.49
CA PRO A 43 0.47 15.32 12.80
C PRO A 43 -0.97 14.80 12.91
N ASP A 44 -1.21 13.96 13.90
CA ASP A 44 -2.47 13.27 14.15
C ASP A 44 -2.77 12.12 13.16
N VAL A 45 -1.74 11.35 12.80
CA VAL A 45 -1.86 10.11 12.03
C VAL A 45 -1.52 8.90 12.90
N LEU A 46 -2.42 7.93 12.95
CA LEU A 46 -2.30 6.69 13.70
C LEU A 46 -2.06 5.52 12.76
N LEU A 47 -1.12 4.66 13.11
CA LEU A 47 -0.90 3.38 12.45
C LEU A 47 -1.22 2.24 13.41
N ALA A 48 -2.00 1.26 12.94
CA ALA A 48 -2.23 0.00 13.63
C ALA A 48 -1.70 -1.16 12.78
N ASN A 49 -0.77 -1.93 13.36
CA ASN A 49 -0.14 -3.10 12.78
C ASN A 49 -0.31 -4.27 13.76
N GLY A 50 -1.20 -5.20 13.43
CA GLY A 50 -1.60 -6.26 14.35
C GLY A 50 -2.10 -5.69 15.68
N ASP A 51 -1.45 -6.09 16.78
CA ASP A 51 -1.80 -5.63 18.14
C ASP A 51 -1.18 -4.27 18.51
N LYS A 52 -0.30 -3.71 17.68
CA LYS A 52 0.35 -2.43 17.93
C LYS A 52 -0.45 -1.30 17.33
N LYS A 53 -0.67 -0.26 18.11
CA LYS A 53 -1.27 0.99 17.65
C LYS A 53 -0.44 2.15 18.22
N PHE A 54 0.02 3.03 17.35
CA PHE A 54 0.84 4.18 17.71
C PHE A 54 0.57 5.36 16.79
N GLU A 55 0.83 6.55 17.29
CA GLU A 55 0.81 7.78 16.51
C GLU A 55 2.15 7.95 15.80
N LEU A 56 2.11 8.39 14.55
CA LEU A 56 3.33 8.63 13.78
C LEU A 56 3.99 9.93 14.21
N ASP A 57 5.28 9.87 14.49
CA ASP A 57 6.14 11.00 14.79
C ASP A 57 6.95 11.42 13.55
N LEU A 58 6.99 12.72 13.25
CA LEU A 58 7.67 13.28 12.08
C LEU A 58 9.18 13.05 12.07
N THR A 59 9.78 12.78 13.22
CA THR A 59 11.23 12.57 13.34
C THR A 59 11.61 11.09 13.28
N GLU A 60 10.73 10.20 13.69
CA GLU A 60 11.01 8.77 13.84
C GLU A 60 10.34 7.88 12.78
N ASN A 61 9.15 8.28 12.27
CA ASN A 61 8.32 7.41 11.44
C ASN A 61 8.20 7.85 9.97
N LEU A 62 9.08 8.74 9.48
CA LEU A 62 9.15 8.99 8.04
C LEU A 62 9.63 7.74 7.31
N GLY A 63 8.84 7.28 6.35
CA GLY A 63 9.10 6.02 5.64
C GLY A 63 8.61 4.78 6.37
N GLU A 64 7.73 4.93 7.38
CA GLU A 64 7.11 3.81 8.08
C GLU A 64 6.44 2.86 7.09
N GLN A 65 6.72 1.57 7.24
CA GLN A 65 6.26 0.55 6.32
C GLN A 65 4.84 0.10 6.64
N LEU A 66 4.05 -0.12 5.59
CA LEU A 66 2.71 -0.67 5.66
C LEU A 66 2.70 -2.08 5.07
N PHE A 67 2.19 -3.01 5.85
CA PHE A 67 2.03 -4.41 5.47
C PHE A 67 0.54 -4.73 5.22
N SER A 68 0.28 -5.92 4.68
CA SER A 68 -1.10 -6.35 4.46
C SER A 68 -1.86 -6.49 5.78
N GLY A 69 -2.98 -5.78 5.89
CA GLY A 69 -3.81 -5.74 7.09
C GLY A 69 -3.58 -4.51 7.97
N ASP A 70 -2.55 -3.72 7.70
CA ASP A 70 -2.30 -2.50 8.46
C ASP A 70 -3.40 -1.46 8.24
N THR A 71 -3.73 -0.76 9.30
CA THR A 71 -4.72 0.32 9.30
C THR A 71 -4.04 1.65 9.55
N LEU A 72 -4.26 2.59 8.63
CA LEU A 72 -3.84 3.98 8.76
C LEU A 72 -5.08 4.84 9.00
N SER A 73 -5.02 5.70 10.02
CA SER A 73 -6.11 6.60 10.37
C SER A 73 -5.59 8.01 10.56
N THR A 74 -6.33 8.99 10.07
CA THR A 74 -6.06 10.42 10.26
C THR A 74 -7.14 11.04 11.13
N ASN A 75 -6.76 11.92 12.03
CA ASN A 75 -7.70 12.74 12.81
C ASN A 75 -8.10 14.01 12.04
N ASP A 76 -8.76 14.95 12.70
CA ASP A 76 -9.30 16.18 12.09
C ASP A 76 -8.27 17.10 11.40
N LYS A 77 -6.99 16.95 11.72
CA LYS A 77 -5.87 17.72 11.15
C LYS A 77 -4.84 16.87 10.42
N GLY A 78 -4.94 15.56 10.57
CA GLY A 78 -3.99 14.62 10.00
C GLY A 78 -4.17 14.47 8.49
N TYR A 79 -3.06 14.46 7.77
CA TYR A 79 -2.97 14.07 6.36
C TYR A 79 -1.88 13.03 6.20
N ALA A 80 -2.01 12.13 5.26
CA ALA A 80 -0.95 11.18 4.94
C ALA A 80 -0.78 11.00 3.44
N LEU A 81 0.47 10.94 2.99
CA LEU A 81 0.88 10.53 1.65
C LEU A 81 1.52 9.14 1.75
N VAL A 82 0.87 8.17 1.16
CA VAL A 82 1.29 6.77 1.12
C VAL A 82 1.75 6.43 -0.29
N ILE A 83 2.96 5.86 -0.41
CA ILE A 83 3.50 5.41 -1.69
C ILE A 83 3.61 3.89 -1.65
N PHE A 84 2.94 3.23 -2.57
CA PHE A 84 3.04 1.78 -2.76
C PHE A 84 4.34 1.40 -3.47
N MET A 85 4.77 0.16 -3.32
CA MET A 85 6.01 -0.34 -3.92
C MET A 85 6.02 -0.33 -5.46
N ASP A 86 4.88 -0.10 -6.09
CA ASP A 86 4.70 0.09 -7.53
C ASP A 86 4.59 1.55 -7.96
N ASN A 87 4.90 2.49 -7.07
CA ASN A 87 4.80 3.94 -7.22
C ASN A 87 3.36 4.49 -7.25
N THR A 88 2.34 3.68 -7.03
CA THR A 88 0.99 4.20 -6.81
C THR A 88 0.97 5.08 -5.56
N ILE A 89 0.32 6.24 -5.65
CA ILE A 89 0.25 7.23 -4.57
C ILE A 89 -1.18 7.26 -4.04
N ALA A 90 -1.32 7.25 -2.72
CA ALA A 90 -2.56 7.52 -2.01
C ALA A 90 -2.40 8.77 -1.14
N LYS A 91 -3.20 9.80 -1.40
CA LYS A 91 -3.30 11.02 -0.60
C LYS A 91 -4.52 10.88 0.30
N VAL A 92 -4.30 10.90 1.60
CA VAL A 92 -5.32 10.63 2.62
C VAL A 92 -5.68 11.94 3.32
N LYS A 93 -6.94 12.33 3.24
CA LYS A 93 -7.48 13.53 3.91
C LYS A 93 -7.73 13.30 5.42
N PRO A 94 -7.99 14.35 6.21
CA PRO A 94 -8.44 14.23 7.58
C PRO A 94 -9.67 13.32 7.74
N GLU A 95 -9.85 12.80 8.98
CA GLU A 95 -10.98 11.95 9.38
C GLU A 95 -11.13 10.67 8.53
N SER A 96 -10.03 10.19 7.97
CA SER A 96 -10.01 8.99 7.13
C SER A 96 -9.45 7.79 7.86
N MET A 97 -9.97 6.61 7.52
CA MET A 97 -9.44 5.33 7.96
C MET A 97 -9.41 4.37 6.78
N LEU A 98 -8.25 3.82 6.52
CA LEU A 98 -8.04 2.86 5.45
C LEU A 98 -7.24 1.64 5.93
N ILE A 99 -7.53 0.50 5.32
CA ILE A 99 -6.79 -0.76 5.53
C ILE A 99 -6.13 -1.13 4.21
N VAL A 100 -4.82 -1.34 4.25
CA VAL A 100 -4.03 -1.76 3.09
C VAL A 100 -4.07 -3.28 2.98
N ARG A 101 -4.33 -3.82 1.79
CA ARG A 101 -4.32 -5.27 1.52
C ARG A 101 -3.61 -5.58 0.21
N GLY A 102 -2.99 -6.74 0.14
CA GLY A 102 -2.33 -7.23 -1.05
C GLY A 102 -1.22 -8.24 -0.73
N GLU A 103 -0.60 -8.75 -1.77
CA GLU A 103 0.56 -9.64 -1.66
C GLU A 103 1.73 -9.04 -2.46
N SER A 104 2.88 -8.90 -1.81
CA SER A 104 4.11 -8.48 -2.46
C SER A 104 4.85 -9.69 -3.03
N LEU A 105 4.82 -9.86 -4.35
CA LEU A 105 5.46 -10.99 -5.04
C LEU A 105 6.96 -10.78 -5.28
N SER A 106 7.40 -9.51 -5.40
CA SER A 106 8.79 -9.10 -5.57
C SER A 106 8.93 -7.62 -5.24
N ASP A 107 10.15 -7.09 -5.23
CA ASP A 107 10.45 -5.71 -4.85
C ASP A 107 9.69 -4.63 -5.65
N SER A 108 9.11 -5.00 -6.79
CA SER A 108 8.33 -4.08 -7.65
C SER A 108 7.03 -4.68 -8.18
N LYS A 109 6.62 -5.85 -7.68
CA LYS A 109 5.38 -6.51 -8.14
C LYS A 109 4.51 -6.84 -6.94
N ILE A 110 3.36 -6.18 -6.88
CA ILE A 110 2.31 -6.45 -5.92
C ILE A 110 1.14 -7.04 -6.71
N SER A 111 0.57 -8.14 -6.25
CA SER A 111 -0.69 -8.68 -6.78
C SER A 111 -1.86 -8.29 -5.88
N ASP A 112 -3.04 -8.25 -6.47
CA ASP A 112 -4.32 -8.11 -5.78
C ASP A 112 -4.36 -6.98 -4.75
N ARG A 113 -3.87 -5.79 -5.16
CA ARG A 113 -3.82 -4.61 -4.30
C ARG A 113 -5.20 -4.06 -4.05
N ARG A 114 -5.49 -3.84 -2.79
CA ARG A 114 -6.74 -3.26 -2.35
C ARG A 114 -6.53 -2.30 -1.19
N ILE A 115 -7.23 -1.18 -1.23
CA ILE A 115 -7.49 -0.32 -0.08
C ILE A 115 -8.94 -0.52 0.32
N ASN A 116 -9.21 -0.83 1.60
CA ASN A 116 -10.53 -0.70 2.16
C ASN A 116 -10.62 0.68 2.83
N LEU A 117 -11.43 1.57 2.29
CA LEU A 117 -11.69 2.89 2.85
C LEU A 117 -12.93 2.81 3.75
N GLU A 118 -12.70 2.80 5.06
CA GLU A 118 -13.76 2.66 6.07
C GLU A 118 -14.46 4.00 6.35
N THR A 119 -13.69 5.08 6.47
CA THR A 119 -14.19 6.45 6.65
C THR A 119 -13.35 7.44 5.86
N GLY A 120 -13.91 8.63 5.63
CA GLY A 120 -13.19 9.76 5.05
C GLY A 120 -13.06 9.72 3.54
N GLU A 121 -11.93 10.24 3.05
CA GLU A 121 -11.71 10.53 1.64
C GLU A 121 -10.24 10.32 1.26
N ILE A 122 -10.00 9.72 0.11
CA ILE A 122 -8.67 9.54 -0.47
C ILE A 122 -8.65 9.93 -1.94
N PHE A 123 -7.50 10.42 -2.41
CA PHE A 123 -7.19 10.59 -3.81
C PHE A 123 -6.06 9.63 -4.20
N MET A 124 -6.22 8.98 -5.33
CA MET A 124 -5.31 7.95 -5.83
C MET A 124 -4.70 8.36 -7.16
N GLU A 125 -3.39 8.23 -7.25
CA GLU A 125 -2.65 8.28 -8.52
C GLU A 125 -2.09 6.88 -8.77
N VAL A 126 -2.83 6.08 -9.52
CA VAL A 126 -2.48 4.69 -9.79
C VAL A 126 -1.62 4.62 -11.03
N GLU A 127 -0.39 4.11 -10.89
CA GLU A 127 0.49 3.87 -12.02
C GLU A 127 -0.06 2.78 -12.95
N PRO A 128 0.13 2.91 -14.28
CA PRO A 128 -0.29 1.89 -15.24
C PRO A 128 0.32 0.53 -14.91
N ILE A 129 -0.51 -0.44 -14.63
CA ILE A 129 -0.11 -1.77 -14.20
C ILE A 129 -0.07 -2.69 -15.41
N GLY A 130 1.07 -3.34 -15.63
CA GLY A 130 1.22 -4.31 -16.74
C GLY A 130 0.34 -5.56 -16.59
N SER A 131 -0.01 -5.94 -15.35
CA SER A 131 -0.93 -7.04 -15.05
C SER A 131 -1.56 -6.84 -13.67
N GLY A 132 -2.81 -7.28 -13.47
CA GLY A 132 -3.58 -7.11 -12.25
C GLY A 132 -4.42 -5.83 -12.25
N THR A 133 -5.11 -5.60 -11.15
CA THR A 133 -5.94 -4.43 -10.89
C THR A 133 -5.55 -3.80 -9.56
N PHE A 134 -5.81 -2.52 -9.41
CA PHE A 134 -5.83 -1.86 -8.12
C PHE A 134 -7.29 -1.63 -7.74
N GLU A 135 -7.67 -1.96 -6.52
CA GLU A 135 -9.04 -1.82 -6.06
C GLU A 135 -9.12 -0.89 -4.85
N VAL A 136 -10.13 -0.04 -4.84
CA VAL A 136 -10.55 0.68 -3.63
C VAL A 136 -11.96 0.26 -3.29
N ALA A 137 -12.12 -0.36 -2.12
CA ALA A 137 -13.39 -0.83 -1.61
C ALA A 137 -13.90 0.09 -0.51
N THR A 138 -15.18 0.38 -0.53
CA THR A 138 -15.93 1.02 0.55
C THR A 138 -17.04 0.07 1.01
N SER A 139 -17.83 0.47 1.99
CA SER A 139 -19.02 -0.29 2.41
C SER A 139 -20.08 -0.44 1.30
N ARG A 140 -20.05 0.42 0.27
CA ARG A 140 -21.10 0.51 -0.77
C ARG A 140 -20.59 0.21 -2.18
N SER A 141 -19.30 0.44 -2.42
CA SER A 141 -18.73 0.40 -3.77
C SER A 141 -17.38 -0.31 -3.81
N LEU A 142 -17.05 -0.85 -4.99
CA LEU A 142 -15.74 -1.32 -5.37
C LEU A 142 -15.31 -0.56 -6.62
N ALA A 143 -14.27 0.25 -6.51
CA ALA A 143 -13.61 0.91 -7.64
C ALA A 143 -12.42 0.06 -8.11
N SER A 144 -12.40 -0.33 -9.37
CA SER A 144 -11.32 -1.12 -9.99
C SER A 144 -10.65 -0.31 -11.10
N VAL A 145 -9.31 -0.21 -11.06
CA VAL A 145 -8.55 0.70 -11.93
C VAL A 145 -7.28 0.07 -12.50
N LYS A 146 -6.79 0.64 -13.61
CA LYS A 146 -5.55 0.23 -14.30
C LYS A 146 -4.70 1.41 -14.77
N GLY A 147 -4.40 2.33 -13.90
CA GLY A 147 -3.67 3.55 -14.25
C GLY A 147 -4.63 4.72 -14.41
N THR A 148 -4.90 5.40 -13.30
CA THR A 148 -5.99 6.37 -13.20
C THR A 148 -5.70 7.33 -12.06
N LYS A 149 -6.07 8.60 -12.23
CA LYS A 149 -6.17 9.58 -11.16
C LYS A 149 -7.63 9.75 -10.80
N PHE A 150 -7.97 9.42 -9.57
CA PHE A 150 -9.35 9.45 -9.11
C PHE A 150 -9.43 9.67 -7.60
N GLY A 151 -10.54 10.21 -7.15
CA GLY A 151 -10.83 10.31 -5.74
C GLY A 151 -12.03 9.48 -5.35
N THR A 152 -12.09 9.11 -4.08
CA THR A 152 -13.22 8.37 -3.53
C THR A 152 -13.49 8.74 -2.08
N LYS A 153 -14.77 8.81 -1.74
CA LYS A 153 -15.28 9.00 -0.37
C LYS A 153 -15.90 7.72 0.14
N ALA A 154 -15.69 7.42 1.41
CA ALA A 154 -16.15 6.18 2.03
C ALA A 154 -17.66 5.94 1.91
N TYR A 155 -18.45 7.00 1.76
CA TYR A 155 -19.91 6.90 1.54
C TYR A 155 -20.32 6.53 0.10
N GLY A 156 -19.34 6.18 -0.77
CA GLY A 156 -19.61 5.65 -2.12
C GLY A 156 -19.63 6.68 -3.24
N TYR A 157 -19.05 7.88 -3.03
CA TYR A 157 -18.85 8.87 -4.09
C TYR A 157 -17.46 8.70 -4.69
N ILE A 158 -17.39 8.58 -6.01
CA ILE A 158 -16.15 8.39 -6.77
C ILE A 158 -16.12 9.41 -7.91
N TRP A 159 -14.96 10.05 -8.18
CA TRP A 159 -14.76 10.93 -9.33
C TRP A 159 -13.45 10.62 -10.03
N VAL A 160 -13.40 10.80 -11.34
CA VAL A 160 -12.24 10.50 -12.18
C VAL A 160 -11.65 11.82 -12.72
N GLN A 161 -10.39 12.07 -12.39
CA GLN A 161 -9.62 13.18 -12.93
C GLN A 161 -8.94 12.79 -14.26
N GLU A 162 -8.39 11.55 -14.34
CA GLU A 162 -7.70 11.06 -15.53
C GLU A 162 -7.86 9.54 -15.62
N GLY A 163 -8.11 9.02 -16.84
CA GLY A 163 -8.19 7.58 -17.11
C GLY A 163 -9.60 7.00 -16.97
N GLN A 164 -9.71 5.78 -16.44
CA GLN A 164 -10.96 5.02 -16.32
C GLN A 164 -11.06 4.29 -14.98
N VAL A 165 -12.23 4.32 -14.37
CA VAL A 165 -12.58 3.57 -13.16
C VAL A 165 -13.85 2.75 -13.42
N ASP A 166 -13.81 1.46 -13.15
CA ASP A 166 -15.00 0.63 -13.12
C ASP A 166 -15.55 0.58 -11.68
N VAL A 167 -16.73 1.15 -11.48
CA VAL A 167 -17.41 1.22 -10.18
C VAL A 167 -18.51 0.17 -10.10
N THR A 168 -18.40 -0.72 -9.11
CA THR A 168 -19.38 -1.77 -8.85
C THR A 168 -20.08 -1.52 -7.52
N ALA A 169 -21.40 -1.51 -7.53
CA ALA A 169 -22.25 -1.46 -6.33
C ALA A 169 -22.18 -2.80 -5.60
N THR A 170 -21.83 -2.80 -4.31
CA THR A 170 -21.49 -4.03 -3.56
C THR A 170 -22.66 -4.98 -3.35
N THR A 171 -23.89 -4.48 -3.29
CA THR A 171 -25.11 -5.30 -3.04
C THR A 171 -25.70 -5.84 -4.32
N SER A 172 -25.89 -4.99 -5.34
CA SER A 172 -26.52 -5.41 -6.60
C SER A 172 -25.55 -6.03 -7.60
N GLY A 173 -24.24 -5.73 -7.50
CA GLY A 173 -23.27 -6.08 -8.52
C GLY A 173 -23.37 -5.23 -9.80
N GLN A 174 -24.22 -4.20 -9.83
CA GLN A 174 -24.28 -3.25 -10.94
C GLN A 174 -22.91 -2.59 -11.11
N THR A 175 -22.42 -2.51 -12.36
CA THR A 175 -21.15 -1.86 -12.67
C THR A 175 -21.35 -0.76 -13.71
N VAL A 176 -20.66 0.38 -13.47
CA VAL A 176 -20.61 1.52 -14.40
C VAL A 176 -19.14 1.89 -14.61
N SER A 177 -18.76 2.12 -15.87
CA SER A 177 -17.42 2.64 -16.20
C SER A 177 -17.47 4.17 -16.22
N LEU A 178 -16.60 4.78 -15.41
CA LEU A 178 -16.39 6.21 -15.37
C LEU A 178 -15.15 6.56 -16.17
N PHE A 179 -15.22 7.64 -16.92
CA PHE A 179 -14.10 8.21 -17.64
C PHE A 179 -13.73 9.59 -17.07
N GLU A 180 -12.72 10.21 -17.61
CA GLU A 180 -12.29 11.56 -17.23
C GLU A 180 -13.47 12.53 -17.10
N LYS A 181 -13.50 13.31 -16.02
CA LYS A 181 -14.57 14.26 -15.65
C LYS A 181 -15.94 13.61 -15.40
N MET A 182 -15.99 12.34 -15.06
CA MET A 182 -17.20 11.66 -14.61
C MET A 182 -17.16 11.37 -13.12
N PHE A 183 -18.34 11.25 -12.54
CA PHE A 183 -18.54 10.78 -11.17
C PHE A 183 -19.56 9.65 -11.12
N ALA A 184 -19.53 8.90 -10.03
CA ALA A 184 -20.59 8.01 -9.59
C ALA A 184 -20.83 8.18 -8.11
N GLU A 185 -22.10 8.02 -7.71
CA GLU A 185 -22.48 7.88 -6.32
C GLU A 185 -23.31 6.61 -6.15
N VAL A 186 -22.83 5.73 -5.26
CA VAL A 186 -23.53 4.50 -4.91
C VAL A 186 -24.41 4.78 -3.70
N ASP A 187 -25.68 4.44 -3.80
CA ASP A 187 -26.68 4.70 -2.75
C ASP A 187 -26.32 4.00 -1.43
N GLN A 188 -26.98 4.41 -0.34
CA GLN A 188 -26.72 3.87 0.99
C GLN A 188 -26.94 2.35 1.08
N SER A 189 -27.79 1.80 0.24
CA SER A 189 -28.10 0.36 0.20
C SER A 189 -27.07 -0.46 -0.59
N GLY A 190 -26.18 0.20 -1.34
CA GLY A 190 -25.21 -0.46 -2.24
C GLY A 190 -25.87 -1.09 -3.47
N ASN A 191 -27.05 -0.64 -3.85
CA ASN A 191 -27.81 -1.24 -4.96
C ASN A 191 -27.73 -0.42 -6.26
N ASN A 192 -27.87 0.89 -6.17
CA ASN A 192 -27.99 1.76 -7.33
C ASN A 192 -26.77 2.64 -7.48
N ILE A 193 -26.39 2.91 -8.71
CA ILE A 193 -25.33 3.85 -9.07
C ILE A 193 -25.96 5.00 -9.85
N ASP A 194 -25.87 6.22 -9.32
CA ASP A 194 -26.08 7.45 -10.07
C ASP A 194 -24.73 7.93 -10.62
N SER A 195 -24.70 8.39 -11.87
CA SER A 195 -23.47 8.83 -12.51
C SER A 195 -23.71 9.97 -13.47
N GLY A 196 -22.71 10.85 -13.59
CA GLY A 196 -22.81 12.03 -14.43
C GLY A 196 -21.44 12.59 -14.77
N THR A 197 -21.43 13.80 -15.36
CA THR A 197 -20.22 14.54 -15.69
C THR A 197 -20.03 15.72 -14.75
N LEU A 198 -18.78 16.05 -14.47
CA LEU A 198 -18.34 17.17 -13.66
C LEU A 198 -17.82 18.31 -14.56
N SER A 199 -18.09 19.54 -14.16
CA SER A 199 -17.41 20.73 -14.71
C SER A 199 -15.98 20.83 -14.17
N ASP A 200 -15.16 21.67 -14.78
CA ASP A 200 -13.77 21.90 -14.33
C ASP A 200 -13.74 22.54 -12.93
N GLU A 201 -14.72 23.39 -12.62
CA GLU A 201 -14.87 24.00 -11.30
C GLU A 201 -15.20 22.97 -10.23
N GLU A 202 -16.08 22.00 -10.52
CA GLU A 202 -16.44 20.93 -9.60
C GLU A 202 -15.26 19.99 -9.33
N ILE A 203 -14.48 19.64 -10.36
CA ILE A 203 -13.24 18.85 -10.19
C ILE A 203 -12.25 19.61 -9.32
N THR A 204 -12.01 20.89 -9.60
CA THR A 204 -11.10 21.73 -8.80
C THR A 204 -11.53 21.74 -7.32
N ALA A 205 -12.83 21.88 -7.06
CA ALA A 205 -13.34 21.85 -5.69
C ALA A 205 -13.19 20.49 -4.99
N LEU A 206 -13.29 19.38 -5.75
CA LEU A 206 -13.06 18.03 -5.23
C LEU A 206 -11.57 17.77 -4.93
N ASP A 207 -10.68 18.34 -5.73
CA ASP A 207 -9.24 18.19 -5.57
C ASP A 207 -8.65 19.13 -4.50
N GLU A 208 -9.43 20.10 -4.01
CA GLU A 208 -8.99 21.03 -2.98
C GLU A 208 -8.51 20.31 -1.70
N GLY A 209 -7.36 20.73 -1.21
CA GLY A 209 -6.73 20.17 -0.01
C GLY A 209 -5.87 18.93 -0.22
N TYR A 210 -5.80 18.36 -1.43
CA TYR A 210 -4.80 17.33 -1.73
C TYR A 210 -3.41 17.90 -2.00
N ASP A 211 -3.31 19.16 -2.46
CA ASP A 211 -2.07 19.90 -2.68
C ASP A 211 -1.27 20.09 -1.38
N GLU A 212 -1.94 20.04 -0.22
CA GLU A 212 -1.31 20.17 1.08
C GLU A 212 -0.18 19.18 1.35
N LEU A 213 -0.17 18.07 0.60
CA LEU A 213 0.87 17.05 0.65
C LEU A 213 1.87 17.16 -0.52
N ASP A 214 1.56 17.96 -1.55
CA ASP A 214 2.40 18.16 -2.73
C ASP A 214 3.34 19.37 -2.58
N GLU A 215 2.93 20.42 -1.87
CA GLU A 215 3.56 21.75 -1.87
C GLU A 215 5.04 21.82 -1.47
N ASP A 216 5.63 20.74 -0.97
CA ASP A 216 7.00 20.79 -0.47
C ASP A 216 7.95 19.73 -1.04
N LEU A 217 7.55 18.94 -2.03
CA LEU A 217 8.43 17.90 -2.57
C LEU A 217 9.14 18.39 -3.85
N ILE A 218 10.29 19.01 -3.68
CA ILE A 218 11.23 19.18 -4.77
C ILE A 218 11.99 17.88 -4.96
N GLU A 219 11.73 17.19 -6.08
CA GLU A 219 12.53 16.04 -6.47
C GLU A 219 13.94 16.50 -6.82
N ARG A 220 14.92 15.93 -6.16
CA ARG A 220 16.34 16.14 -6.44
C ARG A 220 17.03 14.83 -6.71
N THR A 221 17.73 14.76 -7.82
CA THR A 221 18.64 13.64 -8.09
C THR A 221 19.98 13.93 -7.42
N ILE A 222 20.33 13.10 -6.42
CA ILE A 222 21.69 13.06 -5.87
C ILE A 222 22.45 11.92 -6.51
N ILE A 223 23.74 12.12 -6.77
CA ILE A 223 24.61 11.08 -7.29
C ILE A 223 25.41 10.50 -6.11
N LEU A 224 25.06 9.27 -5.69
CA LEU A 224 25.85 8.54 -4.73
C LEU A 224 27.10 7.99 -5.41
N ARG A 225 28.27 8.43 -4.96
CA ARG A 225 29.55 7.93 -5.43
C ARG A 225 30.15 6.98 -4.39
N PHE A 226 30.46 5.79 -4.80
CA PHE A 226 31.16 4.81 -3.94
C PHE A 226 32.24 4.08 -4.73
N ARG A 227 33.18 3.48 -4.00
CA ARG A 227 34.23 2.68 -4.58
C ARG A 227 33.85 1.21 -4.46
N ASP A 228 33.77 0.51 -5.60
CA ASP A 228 33.46 -0.92 -5.61
C ASP A 228 34.67 -1.77 -5.11
N ALA A 229 34.43 -3.08 -4.97
CA ALA A 229 35.45 -4.02 -4.50
C ALA A 229 36.72 -4.06 -5.39
N ASN A 230 36.63 -3.60 -6.64
CA ASN A 230 37.77 -3.52 -7.58
C ASN A 230 38.43 -2.14 -7.56
N GLY A 231 38.03 -1.25 -6.66
CA GLY A 231 38.55 0.10 -6.52
C GLY A 231 38.02 1.09 -7.53
N GLN A 232 37.04 0.72 -8.38
CA GLN A 232 36.45 1.61 -9.38
C GLN A 232 35.35 2.48 -8.72
N ILE A 233 35.29 3.75 -9.13
CA ILE A 233 34.22 4.64 -8.69
C ILE A 233 32.95 4.30 -9.48
N ARG A 234 31.89 4.02 -8.74
CA ARG A 234 30.54 3.82 -9.26
C ARG A 234 29.68 5.00 -8.85
N GLU A 235 28.76 5.36 -9.72
CA GLU A 235 27.77 6.40 -9.50
C GLU A 235 26.39 5.80 -9.63
N ILE A 236 25.54 6.03 -8.61
CA ILE A 236 24.13 5.66 -8.63
C ILE A 236 23.33 6.94 -8.47
N PRO A 237 22.49 7.32 -9.44
CA PRO A 237 21.54 8.39 -9.26
C PRO A 237 20.44 7.93 -8.28
N ILE A 238 20.21 8.71 -7.23
CA ILE A 238 19.14 8.49 -6.25
C ILE A 238 18.24 9.72 -6.30
N ASN A 239 16.97 9.51 -6.60
CA ASN A 239 15.98 10.57 -6.49
C ASN A 239 15.59 10.72 -5.03
N ILE A 240 15.85 11.90 -4.48
CA ILE A 240 15.43 12.29 -3.14
C ILE A 240 14.40 13.42 -3.27
N PHE A 241 13.51 13.48 -2.31
CA PHE A 241 12.56 14.57 -2.21
C PHE A 241 12.98 15.46 -1.05
N GLU A 242 13.24 16.72 -1.32
CA GLU A 242 13.61 17.72 -0.32
C GLU A 242 12.46 18.70 -0.10
N LYS A 243 12.36 19.25 1.10
CA LYS A 243 11.44 20.33 1.41
C LYS A 243 11.82 21.56 0.58
N GLY A 244 10.87 22.10 -0.17
CA GLY A 244 11.02 23.42 -0.77
C GLY A 244 11.18 24.49 0.29
N ASN A 245 12.17 25.37 0.13
CA ASN A 245 12.38 26.52 1.03
C ASN A 245 11.31 27.57 0.82
#